data_da1323d696fee9bdb38b27249f27dfe8
#
_entry.id   da1323d696fee9bdb38b27249f27dfe8
#
_cell.length_a   1.000
_cell.length_b   1.000
_cell.length_c   1.000
_cell.angle_alpha   90.00
_cell.angle_beta   90.00
_cell.angle_gamma   90.00
#
_symmetry.space_group_name_H-M   'P 1'
#
loop_
_entity.id
_entity.type
_entity.pdbx_description
1 polymer ?
#
loop_
_entity_poly.entity_id
_entity_poly.type
_entity_poly.pdbx_seq_one_letter_code
_entity_poly.pdbx_strand_id
1 'polypeptide(L)'
;MTDAWSSRADAYRTSAIHSAGDDLDLVVEWCEPGEGVTVLDVATGGGHVARRLRDAGATVVTADPAPGMGADTTAPAEHLPFANSSFDVVACRLAAHHFADVSAAVTEMARVARRAVVICDNTFVSAASEEADRLRDPTHVRNYAVAEWHSLLEQAGLEITDERFMERPLEIEPWLDRAATPARDRARVVELLGDRIVDGWMDLPTLVIKGQK
;
A
#
# COMPACT_ATOMS: atom_id res chain seq x y z
N MET A 1 10.99 0.08 14.47
CA MET A 1 9.77 -0.18 13.65
C MET A 1 9.98 -1.26 12.59
N THR A 2 11.14 -1.31 11.91
CA THR A 2 11.46 -2.31 10.86
C THR A 2 11.40 -3.77 11.31
N ASP A 3 11.64 -4.05 12.58
CA ASP A 3 11.69 -5.42 13.12
C ASP A 3 10.30 -6.07 13.25
N ALA A 4 9.25 -5.28 13.52
CA ALA A 4 7.88 -5.78 13.59
C ALA A 4 7.37 -6.33 12.25
N TRP A 5 7.79 -5.76 11.13
CA TRP A 5 7.44 -6.23 9.79
C TRP A 5 8.20 -7.48 9.39
N SER A 6 9.51 -7.56 9.72
CA SER A 6 10.31 -8.75 9.44
C SER A 6 9.74 -10.01 10.09
N SER A 7 9.22 -9.90 11.32
CA SER A 7 8.59 -11.02 12.01
C SER A 7 7.26 -11.47 11.40
N ARG A 8 6.60 -10.61 10.62
CA ARG A 8 5.31 -10.89 9.95
C ARG A 8 5.46 -11.26 8.47
N ALA A 9 6.68 -11.30 7.93
CA ALA A 9 6.93 -11.45 6.49
C ALA A 9 6.24 -12.67 5.89
N ASP A 10 6.26 -13.84 6.56
CA ASP A 10 5.63 -15.06 6.05
C ASP A 10 4.10 -14.92 6.00
N ALA A 11 3.49 -14.26 6.99
CA ALA A 11 2.05 -14.01 7.01
C ALA A 11 1.62 -13.12 5.82
N TYR A 12 2.46 -12.15 5.43
CA TYR A 12 2.18 -11.31 4.25
C TYR A 12 2.42 -12.06 2.94
N ARG A 13 3.47 -12.89 2.83
CA ARG A 13 3.74 -13.71 1.63
C ARG A 13 2.63 -14.71 1.31
N THR A 14 2.01 -15.28 2.34
CA THR A 14 0.94 -16.30 2.20
C THR A 14 -0.46 -15.71 2.29
N SER A 15 -0.60 -14.41 2.45
CA SER A 15 -1.89 -13.73 2.65
C SER A 15 -2.74 -13.77 1.39
N ALA A 16 -3.85 -14.51 1.43
CA ALA A 16 -4.80 -14.63 0.31
C ALA A 16 -5.37 -13.26 -0.11
N ILE A 17 -5.71 -12.41 0.86
CA ILE A 17 -6.29 -11.08 0.62
C ILE A 17 -5.32 -10.10 -0.06
N HIS A 18 -4.00 -10.33 0.04
CA HIS A 18 -3.00 -9.52 -0.66
C HIS A 18 -2.59 -10.11 -2.00
N SER A 19 -2.80 -11.43 -2.21
CA SER A 19 -2.37 -12.14 -3.41
C SER A 19 -3.34 -12.06 -4.58
N ALA A 20 -4.56 -11.58 -4.34
CA ALA A 20 -5.61 -11.43 -5.35
C ALA A 20 -6.52 -10.23 -5.00
N GLY A 21 -7.36 -9.82 -5.91
CA GLY A 21 -8.35 -8.76 -5.76
C GLY A 21 -8.27 -7.73 -6.88
N ASP A 22 -9.42 -7.09 -7.14
CA ASP A 22 -9.56 -6.10 -8.22
C ASP A 22 -8.59 -4.93 -8.07
N ASP A 23 -8.24 -4.58 -6.85
CA ASP A 23 -7.25 -3.53 -6.55
C ASP A 23 -5.84 -3.91 -6.99
N LEU A 24 -5.43 -5.18 -6.83
CA LEU A 24 -4.16 -5.69 -7.34
C LEU A 24 -4.17 -5.73 -8.87
N ASP A 25 -5.25 -6.24 -9.46
CA ASP A 25 -5.39 -6.31 -10.92
C ASP A 25 -5.30 -4.93 -11.54
N LEU A 26 -5.96 -3.94 -10.94
CA LEU A 26 -5.96 -2.56 -11.42
C LEU A 26 -4.58 -1.88 -11.27
N VAL A 27 -3.88 -2.09 -10.15
CA VAL A 27 -2.51 -1.60 -9.97
C VAL A 27 -1.59 -2.17 -11.06
N VAL A 28 -1.70 -3.47 -11.34
CA VAL A 28 -0.91 -4.12 -12.40
C VAL A 28 -1.26 -3.56 -13.77
N GLU A 29 -2.54 -3.45 -14.10
CA GLU A 29 -3.02 -2.88 -15.36
C GLU A 29 -2.48 -1.45 -15.58
N TRP A 30 -2.59 -0.59 -14.57
CA TRP A 30 -2.18 0.82 -14.68
C TRP A 30 -0.66 1.03 -14.69
N CYS A 31 0.12 0.03 -14.26
CA CYS A 31 1.56 0.01 -14.48
C CYS A 31 1.94 -0.26 -15.95
N GLU A 32 0.99 -0.73 -16.79
CA GLU A 32 1.22 -1.03 -18.20
C GLU A 32 2.45 -1.93 -18.42
N PRO A 33 2.51 -3.10 -17.73
CA PRO A 33 3.69 -3.96 -17.78
C PRO A 33 3.89 -4.56 -19.16
N GLY A 34 5.15 -4.85 -19.50
CA GLY A 34 5.54 -5.50 -20.74
C GLY A 34 7.04 -5.55 -20.92
N GLU A 35 7.48 -6.13 -22.01
CA GLU A 35 8.91 -6.22 -22.33
C GLU A 35 9.53 -4.82 -22.43
N GLY A 36 10.65 -4.62 -21.73
CA GLY A 36 11.36 -3.34 -21.68
C GLY A 36 10.81 -2.33 -20.67
N VAL A 37 9.65 -2.59 -20.06
CA VAL A 37 9.11 -1.73 -18.98
C VAL A 37 9.79 -2.05 -17.66
N THR A 38 10.31 -1.01 -16.99
CA THR A 38 10.94 -1.11 -15.67
C THR A 38 10.01 -0.55 -14.60
N VAL A 39 9.74 -1.33 -13.53
CA VAL A 39 8.87 -0.93 -12.43
C VAL A 39 9.60 -1.05 -11.10
N LEU A 40 9.43 -0.05 -10.22
CA LEU A 40 9.80 -0.14 -8.81
C LEU A 40 8.53 -0.43 -7.99
N ASP A 41 8.54 -1.52 -7.22
CA ASP A 41 7.49 -1.86 -6.25
C ASP A 41 7.95 -1.41 -4.86
N VAL A 42 7.39 -0.29 -4.36
CA VAL A 42 7.76 0.36 -3.10
C VAL A 42 6.93 -0.20 -1.96
N ALA A 43 7.59 -0.52 -0.84
CA ALA A 43 7.02 -1.22 0.29
C ALA A 43 6.37 -2.54 -0.15
N THR A 44 7.15 -3.35 -0.87
CA THR A 44 6.69 -4.56 -1.59
C THR A 44 6.05 -5.61 -0.68
N GLY A 45 6.39 -5.63 0.63
CA GLY A 45 5.86 -6.57 1.60
C GLY A 45 5.98 -8.03 1.14
N GLY A 46 4.85 -8.71 0.94
CA GLY A 46 4.81 -10.09 0.44
C GLY A 46 5.17 -10.27 -1.04
N GLY A 47 5.48 -9.21 -1.78
CA GLY A 47 5.90 -9.23 -3.18
C GLY A 47 4.79 -9.57 -4.18
N HIS A 48 3.53 -9.33 -3.83
CA HIS A 48 2.39 -9.70 -4.69
C HIS A 48 2.30 -8.86 -5.96
N VAL A 49 2.50 -7.54 -5.86
CA VAL A 49 2.56 -6.63 -7.01
C VAL A 49 3.73 -7.00 -7.90
N ALA A 50 4.93 -7.13 -7.31
CA ALA A 50 6.14 -7.46 -8.08
C ALA A 50 6.02 -8.78 -8.87
N ARG A 51 5.41 -9.84 -8.27
CA ARG A 51 5.18 -11.12 -8.97
C ARG A 51 4.27 -10.92 -10.17
N ARG A 52 3.12 -10.28 -9.99
CA ARG A 52 2.14 -10.07 -11.06
C ARG A 52 2.72 -9.23 -12.22
N LEU A 53 3.50 -8.21 -11.90
CA LEU A 53 4.18 -7.39 -12.90
C LEU A 53 5.26 -8.16 -13.66
N ARG A 54 6.05 -9.02 -12.97
CA ARG A 54 7.04 -9.91 -13.61
C ARG A 54 6.35 -10.93 -14.52
N ASP A 55 5.25 -11.53 -14.06
CA ASP A 55 4.46 -12.48 -14.85
C ASP A 55 3.88 -11.83 -16.13
N ALA A 56 3.61 -10.52 -16.07
CA ALA A 56 3.17 -9.72 -17.20
C ALA A 56 4.33 -9.15 -18.08
N GLY A 57 5.58 -9.57 -17.81
CA GLY A 57 6.74 -9.29 -18.66
C GLY A 57 7.55 -8.04 -18.28
N ALA A 58 7.24 -7.35 -17.20
CA ALA A 58 8.02 -6.20 -16.75
C ALA A 58 9.30 -6.62 -16.00
N THR A 59 10.32 -5.77 -16.06
CA THR A 59 11.49 -5.85 -15.17
C THR A 59 11.16 -5.12 -13.87
N VAL A 60 11.17 -5.82 -12.74
CA VAL A 60 10.73 -5.26 -11.45
C VAL A 60 11.85 -5.29 -10.43
N VAL A 61 12.12 -4.13 -9.83
CA VAL A 61 12.92 -3.97 -8.62
C VAL A 61 11.97 -3.73 -7.45
N THR A 62 12.30 -4.30 -6.28
CA THR A 62 11.50 -4.16 -5.07
C THR A 62 12.26 -3.39 -4.00
N ALA A 63 11.56 -2.54 -3.24
CA ALA A 63 12.10 -1.82 -2.09
C ALA A 63 11.19 -2.03 -0.88
N ASP A 64 11.76 -2.28 0.30
CA ASP A 64 11.03 -2.39 1.57
C ASP A 64 11.96 -2.04 2.73
N PRO A 65 11.51 -1.29 3.75
CA PRO A 65 12.36 -0.95 4.90
C PRO A 65 12.66 -2.13 5.82
N ALA A 66 11.86 -3.22 5.75
CA ALA A 66 12.01 -4.40 6.60
C ALA A 66 12.85 -5.47 5.90
N PRO A 67 14.07 -5.79 6.40
CA PRO A 67 14.95 -6.78 5.76
C PRO A 67 14.31 -8.17 5.62
N GLY A 68 13.42 -8.56 6.55
CA GLY A 68 12.72 -9.85 6.51
C GLY A 68 11.76 -10.00 5.33
N MET A 69 11.35 -8.92 4.67
CA MET A 69 10.54 -8.97 3.46
C MET A 69 11.33 -9.50 2.26
N GLY A 70 12.68 -9.39 2.27
CA GLY A 70 13.53 -9.93 1.20
C GLY A 70 13.42 -9.16 -0.10
N ALA A 71 13.18 -7.84 -0.01
CA ALA A 71 13.20 -6.95 -1.15
C ALA A 71 14.62 -6.83 -1.75
N ASP A 72 14.70 -6.49 -3.05
CA ASP A 72 16.00 -6.27 -3.73
C ASP A 72 16.79 -5.12 -3.09
N THR A 73 16.06 -4.15 -2.50
CA THR A 73 16.65 -2.98 -1.83
C THR A 73 16.00 -2.77 -0.47
N THR A 74 16.78 -2.69 0.59
CA THR A 74 16.29 -2.32 1.92
C THR A 74 16.33 -0.79 2.05
N ALA A 75 15.17 -0.15 1.90
CA ALA A 75 15.04 1.31 1.99
C ALA A 75 13.61 1.73 2.37
N PRO A 76 13.43 2.80 3.15
CA PRO A 76 12.13 3.42 3.37
C PRO A 76 11.68 4.18 2.11
N ALA A 77 10.37 4.33 1.95
CA ALA A 77 9.77 5.02 0.80
C ALA A 77 10.19 6.50 0.71
N GLU A 78 10.47 7.12 1.85
CA GLU A 78 10.90 8.51 2.00
C GLU A 78 12.34 8.77 1.51
N HIS A 79 13.14 7.71 1.29
CA HIS A 79 14.54 7.81 0.88
C HIS A 79 14.92 6.63 -0.03
N LEU A 80 14.56 6.72 -1.30
CA LEU A 80 14.82 5.68 -2.30
C LEU A 80 16.24 5.86 -2.88
N PRO A 81 17.13 4.85 -2.77
CA PRO A 81 18.55 4.95 -3.19
C PRO A 81 18.71 4.78 -4.70
N PHE A 82 17.86 5.41 -5.49
CA PHE A 82 17.88 5.36 -6.95
C PHE A 82 18.02 6.76 -7.53
N ALA A 83 18.61 6.86 -8.73
CA ALA A 83 18.71 8.12 -9.45
C ALA A 83 17.31 8.59 -9.93
N ASN A 84 17.23 9.89 -10.25
CA ASN A 84 15.99 10.44 -10.83
C ASN A 84 15.62 9.68 -12.11
N SER A 85 14.35 9.45 -12.32
CA SER A 85 13.80 8.82 -13.54
C SER A 85 14.45 7.47 -13.86
N SER A 86 14.70 6.64 -12.84
CA SER A 86 15.32 5.31 -12.98
C SER A 86 14.35 4.23 -13.45
N PHE A 87 13.07 4.40 -13.16
CA PHE A 87 12.02 3.43 -13.49
C PHE A 87 10.94 4.06 -14.37
N ASP A 88 10.36 3.29 -15.26
CA ASP A 88 9.26 3.79 -16.07
C ASP A 88 8.04 4.10 -15.20
N VAL A 89 7.72 3.19 -14.29
CA VAL A 89 6.60 3.33 -13.35
C VAL A 89 7.05 2.98 -11.93
N VAL A 90 6.46 3.63 -10.95
CA VAL A 90 6.62 3.29 -9.52
C VAL A 90 5.25 2.89 -8.98
N ALA A 91 5.17 1.74 -8.33
CA ALA A 91 3.95 1.23 -7.72
C ALA A 91 4.09 1.18 -6.19
N CYS A 92 2.99 1.45 -5.47
CA CYS A 92 2.88 1.23 -4.04
C CYS A 92 1.46 0.75 -3.73
N ARG A 93 1.32 -0.38 -3.03
CA ARG A 93 0.00 -0.93 -2.72
C ARG A 93 -0.14 -1.30 -1.25
N LEU A 94 -1.16 -0.73 -0.59
CA LEU A 94 -1.58 -1.03 0.79
C LEU A 94 -0.44 -0.87 1.81
N ALA A 95 0.32 0.21 1.68
CA ALA A 95 1.50 0.45 2.52
C ALA A 95 1.65 1.92 2.95
N ALA A 96 1.13 2.87 2.18
CA ALA A 96 1.39 4.29 2.43
C ALA A 96 0.80 4.79 3.75
N HIS A 97 -0.24 4.13 4.27
CA HIS A 97 -0.80 4.40 5.59
C HIS A 97 0.16 4.06 6.76
N HIS A 98 1.30 3.45 6.47
CA HIS A 98 2.40 3.19 7.41
C HIS A 98 3.58 4.14 7.26
N PHE A 99 3.63 4.98 6.24
CA PHE A 99 4.75 5.88 6.01
C PHE A 99 4.82 6.96 7.10
N ALA A 100 6.01 7.24 7.59
CA ALA A 100 6.21 8.27 8.60
C ALA A 100 5.97 9.67 8.01
N ASP A 101 6.34 9.87 6.74
CA ASP A 101 6.09 11.09 5.96
C ASP A 101 5.65 10.70 4.55
N VAL A 102 4.32 10.64 4.33
CA VAL A 102 3.76 10.29 3.03
C VAL A 102 4.11 11.31 1.95
N SER A 103 4.25 12.59 2.29
CA SER A 103 4.60 13.64 1.32
C SER A 103 6.02 13.43 0.78
N ALA A 104 6.98 13.15 1.68
CA ALA A 104 8.33 12.78 1.28
C ALA A 104 8.35 11.50 0.44
N ALA A 105 7.57 10.48 0.83
CA ALA A 105 7.49 9.22 0.10
C ALA A 105 6.92 9.40 -1.33
N VAL A 106 5.82 10.14 -1.49
CA VAL A 106 5.23 10.43 -2.81
C VAL A 106 6.19 11.25 -3.67
N THR A 107 6.90 12.22 -3.08
CA THR A 107 7.93 13.01 -3.76
C THR A 107 9.08 12.13 -4.26
N GLU A 108 9.56 11.19 -3.44
CA GLU A 108 10.61 10.25 -3.82
C GLU A 108 10.13 9.27 -4.90
N MET A 109 8.92 8.73 -4.78
CA MET A 109 8.30 7.90 -5.83
C MET A 109 8.22 8.68 -7.15
N ALA A 110 7.73 9.92 -7.12
CA ALA A 110 7.71 10.78 -8.30
C ALA A 110 9.13 11.07 -8.82
N ARG A 111 10.11 11.35 -7.96
CA ARG A 111 11.49 11.61 -8.36
C ARG A 111 12.09 10.46 -9.17
N VAL A 112 11.89 9.22 -8.71
CA VAL A 112 12.50 8.04 -9.33
C VAL A 112 11.68 7.50 -10.51
N ALA A 113 10.40 7.87 -10.64
CA ALA A 113 9.56 7.55 -11.78
C ALA A 113 9.95 8.39 -13.01
N ARG A 114 9.88 7.79 -14.19
CA ARG A 114 10.05 8.45 -15.50
C ARG A 114 8.73 8.90 -16.07
N ARG A 115 7.67 8.08 -15.95
CA ARG A 115 6.37 8.31 -16.57
C ARG A 115 5.25 8.47 -15.55
N ALA A 116 5.13 7.53 -14.61
CA ALA A 116 3.96 7.46 -13.75
C ALA A 116 4.26 6.87 -12.36
N VAL A 117 3.40 7.24 -11.41
CA VAL A 117 3.28 6.62 -10.08
C VAL A 117 1.87 6.06 -9.95
N VAL A 118 1.74 4.81 -9.50
CA VAL A 118 0.46 4.15 -9.22
C VAL A 118 0.42 3.80 -7.74
N ILE A 119 -0.56 4.37 -7.02
CA ILE A 119 -0.74 4.15 -5.59
C ILE A 119 -2.11 3.51 -5.36
N CYS A 120 -2.14 2.48 -4.54
CA CYS A 120 -3.36 1.89 -4.02
C CYS A 120 -3.29 1.88 -2.49
N ASP A 121 -4.25 2.50 -1.81
CA ASP A 121 -4.31 2.41 -0.35
C ASP A 121 -5.74 2.58 0.18
N ASN A 122 -5.93 2.24 1.47
CA ASN A 122 -7.17 2.49 2.17
C ASN A 122 -7.39 4.00 2.29
N THR A 123 -8.65 4.42 2.29
CA THR A 123 -9.01 5.84 2.46
C THR A 123 -9.50 6.12 3.86
N PHE A 124 -9.32 7.37 4.29
CA PHE A 124 -9.86 7.86 5.56
C PHE A 124 -11.39 7.74 5.59
N VAL A 125 -11.92 7.17 6.65
CA VAL A 125 -13.38 7.03 6.87
C VAL A 125 -13.85 7.92 8.01
N SER A 126 -13.25 7.76 9.20
CA SER A 126 -13.63 8.52 10.40
C SER A 126 -12.51 8.47 11.44
N ALA A 127 -12.60 9.36 12.43
CA ALA A 127 -11.69 9.33 13.57
C ALA A 127 -11.78 8.01 14.37
N ALA A 128 -12.97 7.41 14.48
CA ALA A 128 -13.16 6.13 15.14
C ALA A 128 -12.48 4.98 14.38
N SER A 129 -12.59 4.98 13.05
CA SER A 129 -11.88 3.99 12.21
C SER A 129 -10.36 4.13 12.32
N GLU A 130 -9.83 5.36 12.36
CA GLU A 130 -8.41 5.62 12.58
C GLU A 130 -7.92 5.15 13.96
N GLU A 131 -8.72 5.32 15.01
CA GLU A 131 -8.42 4.79 16.34
C GLU A 131 -8.41 3.25 16.32
N ALA A 132 -9.39 2.63 15.64
CA ALA A 132 -9.46 1.19 15.46
C ALA A 132 -8.22 0.64 14.73
N ASP A 133 -7.79 1.28 13.64
CA ASP A 133 -6.62 0.87 12.86
C ASP A 133 -5.33 0.95 13.70
N ARG A 134 -5.14 2.01 14.51
CA ARG A 134 -3.98 2.15 15.40
C ARG A 134 -3.97 1.13 16.54
N LEU A 135 -5.13 0.79 17.10
CA LEU A 135 -5.24 -0.26 18.13
C LEU A 135 -4.98 -1.63 17.53
N ARG A 136 -5.46 -1.86 16.30
CA ARG A 136 -5.23 -3.09 15.57
C ARG A 136 -3.75 -3.28 15.22
N ASP A 137 -3.15 -2.26 14.65
CA ASP A 137 -1.76 -2.30 14.21
C ASP A 137 -0.99 -1.06 14.67
N PRO A 138 -0.11 -1.19 15.68
CA PRO A 138 0.68 -0.08 16.19
C PRO A 138 1.62 0.58 15.17
N THR A 139 1.81 -0.03 14.00
CA THR A 139 2.59 0.54 12.90
C THR A 139 1.76 1.45 11.99
N HIS A 140 0.42 1.45 12.15
CA HIS A 140 -0.46 2.34 11.40
C HIS A 140 -0.21 3.80 11.78
N VAL A 141 0.06 4.63 10.79
CA VAL A 141 0.22 6.08 10.96
C VAL A 141 -1.12 6.76 10.74
N ARG A 142 -1.64 6.72 9.51
CA ARG A 142 -2.99 7.20 9.19
C ARG A 142 -3.43 6.82 7.78
N ASN A 143 -4.75 6.77 7.56
CA ASN A 143 -5.34 6.77 6.22
C ASN A 143 -5.53 8.22 5.72
N TYR A 144 -5.50 8.42 4.42
CA TYR A 144 -5.63 9.72 3.77
C TYR A 144 -6.96 9.80 3.00
N ALA A 145 -7.60 10.96 3.04
CA ALA A 145 -8.79 11.22 2.22
C ALA A 145 -8.40 11.38 0.74
N VAL A 146 -9.35 11.15 -0.17
CA VAL A 146 -9.13 11.30 -1.62
C VAL A 146 -8.52 12.66 -1.97
N ALA A 147 -9.07 13.76 -1.41
CA ALA A 147 -8.55 15.10 -1.67
C ALA A 147 -7.11 15.31 -1.17
N GLU A 148 -6.70 14.60 -0.11
CA GLU A 148 -5.31 14.65 0.35
C GLU A 148 -4.39 13.90 -0.63
N TRP A 149 -4.84 12.76 -1.18
CA TRP A 149 -4.10 12.06 -2.23
C TRP A 149 -3.90 12.92 -3.47
N HIS A 150 -4.95 13.65 -3.92
CA HIS A 150 -4.82 14.61 -5.03
C HIS A 150 -3.74 15.65 -4.72
N SER A 151 -3.82 16.29 -3.55
CA SER A 151 -2.83 17.30 -3.16
C SER A 151 -1.41 16.75 -3.08
N LEU A 152 -1.22 15.51 -2.60
CA LEU A 152 0.10 14.86 -2.49
C LEU A 152 0.71 14.61 -3.87
N LEU A 153 -0.07 14.10 -4.82
CA LEU A 153 0.42 13.84 -6.18
C LEU A 153 0.73 15.15 -6.92
N GLU A 154 -0.16 16.13 -6.84
CA GLU A 154 0.02 17.44 -7.47
C GLU A 154 1.26 18.19 -6.92
N GLN A 155 1.48 18.15 -5.60
CA GLN A 155 2.67 18.73 -4.96
C GLN A 155 3.96 18.04 -5.38
N ALA A 156 3.89 16.74 -5.70
CA ALA A 156 5.02 15.98 -6.24
C ALA A 156 5.23 16.20 -7.76
N GLY A 157 4.43 17.06 -8.41
CA GLY A 157 4.52 17.39 -9.82
C GLY A 157 3.92 16.35 -10.75
N LEU A 158 2.92 15.59 -10.26
CA LEU A 158 2.20 14.58 -11.04
C LEU A 158 0.80 15.08 -11.41
N GLU A 159 0.40 14.90 -12.67
CA GLU A 159 -0.97 15.09 -13.13
C GLU A 159 -1.76 13.80 -12.89
N ILE A 160 -2.91 13.89 -12.22
CA ILE A 160 -3.78 12.72 -11.99
C ILE A 160 -4.50 12.38 -13.28
N THR A 161 -4.25 11.20 -13.81
CA THR A 161 -4.84 10.73 -15.07
C THR A 161 -5.93 9.69 -14.87
N ASP A 162 -5.82 8.90 -13.83
CA ASP A 162 -6.76 7.82 -13.55
C ASP A 162 -6.99 7.70 -12.05
N GLU A 163 -8.23 7.44 -11.68
CA GLU A 163 -8.62 7.21 -10.29
C GLU A 163 -9.79 6.21 -10.23
N ARG A 164 -9.72 5.29 -9.28
CA ARG A 164 -10.78 4.32 -9.02
C ARG A 164 -10.96 4.14 -7.51
N PHE A 165 -12.17 4.43 -7.05
CA PHE A 165 -12.61 4.07 -5.71
C PHE A 165 -13.29 2.71 -5.74
N MET A 166 -12.98 1.87 -4.74
CA MET A 166 -13.58 0.53 -4.59
C MET A 166 -13.71 0.16 -3.11
N GLU A 167 -14.54 -0.83 -2.86
CA GLU A 167 -14.70 -1.42 -1.54
C GLU A 167 -14.10 -2.83 -1.55
N ARG A 168 -13.26 -3.15 -0.58
CA ARG A 168 -12.64 -4.47 -0.44
C ARG A 168 -13.24 -5.19 0.77
N PRO A 169 -14.05 -6.24 0.55
CA PRO A 169 -14.61 -7.01 1.65
C PRO A 169 -13.52 -7.79 2.39
N LEU A 170 -13.61 -7.80 3.72
CA LEU A 170 -12.74 -8.60 4.57
C LEU A 170 -13.49 -9.13 5.79
N GLU A 171 -13.04 -10.28 6.28
CA GLU A 171 -13.48 -10.83 7.56
C GLU A 171 -12.69 -10.18 8.71
N ILE A 172 -13.40 -9.82 9.77
CA ILE A 172 -12.82 -9.10 10.92
C ILE A 172 -11.80 -9.96 11.67
N GLU A 173 -12.09 -11.20 11.98
CA GLU A 173 -11.18 -12.05 12.77
C GLU A 173 -9.86 -12.31 12.04
N PRO A 174 -9.83 -12.76 10.76
CA PRO A 174 -8.59 -12.88 10.01
C PRO A 174 -7.83 -11.54 9.86
N TRP A 175 -8.55 -10.42 9.81
CA TRP A 175 -7.94 -9.09 9.72
C TRP A 175 -7.22 -8.70 11.01
N LEU A 176 -7.83 -8.98 12.18
CA LEU A 176 -7.22 -8.76 13.51
C LEU A 176 -6.03 -9.71 13.73
N ASP A 177 -6.16 -10.98 13.34
CA ASP A 177 -5.11 -11.99 13.49
C ASP A 177 -3.85 -11.63 12.69
N ARG A 178 -4.01 -11.16 11.46
CA ARG A 178 -2.90 -10.79 10.58
C ARG A 178 -2.02 -9.68 11.17
N ALA A 179 -2.62 -8.73 11.88
CA ALA A 179 -1.88 -7.68 12.58
C ALA A 179 -1.33 -8.12 13.94
N ALA A 180 -1.65 -9.35 14.38
CA ALA A 180 -1.42 -9.83 15.73
C ALA A 180 -2.02 -8.89 16.80
N THR A 181 -3.23 -8.39 16.54
CA THR A 181 -3.93 -7.43 17.41
C THR A 181 -4.01 -7.96 18.82
N PRO A 182 -3.53 -7.22 19.84
CA PRO A 182 -3.56 -7.67 21.23
C PRO A 182 -4.99 -8.01 21.67
N ALA A 183 -5.16 -9.11 22.41
CA ALA A 183 -6.49 -9.57 22.86
C ALA A 183 -7.27 -8.50 23.63
N ARG A 184 -6.56 -7.67 24.42
CA ARG A 184 -7.17 -6.56 25.17
C ARG A 184 -7.76 -5.46 24.29
N ASP A 185 -7.25 -5.30 23.05
CA ASP A 185 -7.61 -4.21 22.15
C ASP A 185 -8.70 -4.64 21.15
N ARG A 186 -8.87 -5.96 20.89
CA ARG A 186 -9.84 -6.50 19.89
C ARG A 186 -11.27 -6.03 20.17
N ALA A 187 -11.75 -6.11 21.41
CA ALA A 187 -13.11 -5.68 21.75
C ALA A 187 -13.33 -4.19 21.46
N ARG A 188 -12.31 -3.37 21.74
CA ARG A 188 -12.38 -1.93 21.48
C ARG A 188 -12.35 -1.62 19.98
N VAL A 189 -11.55 -2.35 19.20
CA VAL A 189 -11.54 -2.23 17.73
C VAL A 189 -12.91 -2.51 17.15
N VAL A 190 -13.56 -3.62 17.56
CA VAL A 190 -14.91 -3.98 17.11
C VAL A 190 -15.95 -2.93 17.52
N GLU A 191 -15.86 -2.40 18.75
CA GLU A 191 -16.75 -1.33 19.22
C GLU A 191 -16.61 -0.04 18.38
N LEU A 192 -15.36 0.38 18.07
CA LEU A 192 -15.08 1.57 17.27
C LEU A 192 -15.56 1.46 15.82
N LEU A 193 -15.48 0.25 15.25
CA LEU A 193 -15.96 -0.01 13.89
C LEU A 193 -17.49 -0.10 13.83
N GLY A 194 -18.14 -0.53 14.93
CA GLY A 194 -19.59 -0.49 15.11
C GLY A 194 -20.38 -1.09 13.93
N ASP A 195 -21.33 -0.33 13.41
CA ASP A 195 -22.24 -0.74 12.34
C ASP A 195 -21.55 -1.01 10.99
N ARG A 196 -20.26 -0.73 10.88
CA ARG A 196 -19.46 -1.12 9.69
C ARG A 196 -19.21 -2.62 9.61
N ILE A 197 -19.36 -3.32 10.75
CA ILE A 197 -19.23 -4.77 10.79
C ILE A 197 -20.62 -5.39 10.67
N VAL A 198 -20.85 -6.13 9.60
CA VAL A 198 -22.09 -6.86 9.35
C VAL A 198 -21.75 -8.34 9.19
N ASP A 199 -22.33 -9.19 10.03
CA ASP A 199 -22.13 -10.65 10.03
C ASP A 199 -20.64 -11.07 10.03
N GLY A 200 -19.79 -10.31 10.72
CA GLY A 200 -18.34 -10.56 10.81
C GLY A 200 -17.52 -10.07 9.62
N TRP A 201 -18.14 -9.36 8.67
CA TRP A 201 -17.51 -8.74 7.51
C TRP A 201 -17.49 -7.23 7.59
N MET A 202 -16.54 -6.62 6.94
CA MET A 202 -16.41 -5.18 6.78
C MET A 202 -15.84 -4.86 5.39
N ASP A 203 -16.32 -3.78 4.78
CA ASP A 203 -15.72 -3.24 3.58
C ASP A 203 -14.66 -2.18 3.92
N LEU A 204 -13.47 -2.31 3.31
CA LEU A 204 -12.41 -1.31 3.37
C LEU A 204 -12.48 -0.42 2.13
N PRO A 205 -12.86 0.85 2.28
CA PRO A 205 -12.79 1.82 1.20
C PRO A 205 -11.34 1.99 0.75
N THR A 206 -11.10 1.78 -0.52
CA THR A 206 -9.77 1.75 -1.12
C THR A 206 -9.75 2.63 -2.36
N LEU A 207 -8.70 3.41 -2.51
CA LEU A 207 -8.43 4.21 -3.69
C LEU A 207 -7.26 3.60 -4.46
N VAL A 208 -7.42 3.47 -5.78
CA VAL A 208 -6.29 3.34 -6.70
C VAL A 208 -6.20 4.62 -7.49
N ILE A 209 -5.02 5.22 -7.54
CA ILE A 209 -4.78 6.51 -8.20
C ILE A 209 -3.48 6.47 -8.99
N LYS A 210 -3.50 7.02 -10.21
CA LYS A 210 -2.34 7.13 -11.10
C LYS A 210 -2.05 8.59 -11.37
N GLY A 211 -0.81 8.97 -11.12
CA GLY A 211 -0.28 10.27 -11.50
C GLY A 211 0.81 10.12 -12.56
N GLN A 212 0.79 10.96 -13.57
CA GLN A 212 1.79 11.02 -14.67
C GLN A 212 2.63 12.30 -14.59
N LYS A 213 3.85 12.21 -15.11
CA LYS A 213 4.75 13.36 -15.30
C LYS A 213 4.50 14.06 -16.60
#